data_534f77e0b33148015dd487b7bb6261fd
#
_entry.id   534f77e0b33148015dd487b7bb6261fd
#
_cell.length_a   1.000
_cell.length_b   1.000
_cell.length_c   1.000
_cell.angle_alpha   90.00
_cell.angle_beta   90.00
_cell.angle_gamma   90.00
#
_symmetry.space_group_name_H-M   'P 1'
#
loop_
_entity.id
_entity.type
_entity.pdbx_description
1 polymer ?
#
loop_
_entity_poly.entity_id
_entity_poly.type
_entity_poly.pdbx_seq_one_letter_code
_entity_poly.pdbx_strand_id
1 'polypeptide(L)'
;MTSALVLIVVLIAVVVIVALLVTGRPDAAWKQLASDIGAEFIKGGMLRSSKVQAQVKQRTVTLDIYTVPHGKSSSTYTRLRSSVQNRDGLEFTVSREGLMSKVGKALGSRDVEIGISDFDSDFLVQGNNENSLRTLLSDAKLRELIQGQRSIRLSLKGEELHFQAPGVIKDVPRLKSLFELFGVLLDRLEA
;
A
#
# COMPACT_ATOMS: atom_id res chain seq x y z
N MET A 1 34.13 9.94 -39.28
CA MET A 1 34.26 9.21 -37.98
C MET A 1 33.32 9.77 -36.90
N THR A 2 32.98 11.04 -36.89
CA THR A 2 32.12 11.68 -35.85
C THR A 2 30.66 11.24 -35.86
N SER A 3 30.06 11.03 -37.06
CA SER A 3 28.64 10.64 -37.20
C SER A 3 28.32 9.24 -36.64
N ALA A 4 29.22 8.27 -36.86
CA ALA A 4 29.02 6.91 -36.33
C ALA A 4 29.11 6.86 -34.79
N LEU A 5 30.03 7.64 -34.20
CA LEU A 5 30.17 7.70 -32.73
C LEU A 5 28.91 8.33 -32.09
N VAL A 6 28.37 9.38 -32.68
CA VAL A 6 27.14 10.03 -32.20
C VAL A 6 25.95 9.06 -32.27
N LEU A 7 25.82 8.30 -33.35
CA LEU A 7 24.77 7.29 -33.50
C LEU A 7 24.84 6.19 -32.43
N ILE A 8 26.05 5.72 -32.15
CA ILE A 8 26.27 4.71 -31.09
C ILE A 8 25.91 5.26 -29.71
N VAL A 9 26.29 6.49 -29.38
CA VAL A 9 25.97 7.12 -28.10
C VAL A 9 24.46 7.31 -27.94
N VAL A 10 23.78 7.76 -29.00
CA VAL A 10 22.31 7.90 -29.00
C VAL A 10 21.63 6.54 -28.81
N LEU A 11 22.11 5.50 -29.50
CA LEU A 11 21.57 4.15 -29.35
C LEU A 11 21.73 3.61 -27.93
N ILE A 12 22.90 3.79 -27.34
CA ILE A 12 23.19 3.38 -25.96
C ILE A 12 22.29 4.16 -24.98
N ALA A 13 22.13 5.47 -25.16
CA ALA A 13 21.25 6.28 -24.33
C ALA A 13 19.80 5.80 -24.41
N VAL A 14 19.30 5.50 -25.60
CA VAL A 14 17.94 4.96 -25.81
C VAL A 14 17.80 3.61 -25.13
N VAL A 15 18.76 2.70 -25.29
CA VAL A 15 18.74 1.38 -24.64
C VAL A 15 18.75 1.50 -23.12
N VAL A 16 19.57 2.40 -22.57
CA VAL A 16 19.64 2.66 -21.11
C VAL A 16 18.31 3.27 -20.62
N ILE A 17 17.74 4.22 -21.33
CA ILE A 17 16.44 4.82 -20.98
C ILE A 17 15.33 3.75 -21.01
N VAL A 18 15.29 2.92 -22.06
CA VAL A 18 14.31 1.82 -22.16
C VAL A 18 14.53 0.81 -21.04
N ALA A 19 15.78 0.44 -20.74
CA ALA A 19 16.09 -0.48 -19.63
C ALA A 19 15.64 0.10 -18.28
N LEU A 20 15.88 1.38 -18.00
CA LEU A 20 15.45 2.06 -16.78
C LEU A 20 13.91 2.13 -16.70
N LEU A 21 13.22 2.37 -17.79
CA LEU A 21 11.76 2.38 -17.84
C LEU A 21 11.16 0.98 -17.62
N VAL A 22 11.80 -0.06 -18.13
CA VAL A 22 11.35 -1.46 -17.97
C VAL A 22 11.66 -2.00 -16.57
N THR A 23 12.88 -1.73 -16.05
CA THR A 23 13.26 -2.19 -14.71
C THR A 23 12.49 -1.48 -13.58
N GLY A 24 11.94 -0.29 -13.85
CA GLY A 24 11.06 0.43 -12.93
C GLY A 24 9.68 -0.22 -12.75
N ARG A 25 9.20 -0.97 -13.74
CA ARG A 25 7.84 -1.54 -13.73
C ARG A 25 7.75 -2.76 -12.81
N PRO A 26 6.68 -2.88 -12.00
CA PRO A 26 6.47 -4.03 -11.12
C PRO A 26 5.89 -5.26 -11.84
N ASP A 27 5.67 -5.18 -13.15
CA ASP A 27 4.83 -6.11 -13.93
C ASP A 27 5.18 -7.59 -13.70
N ALA A 28 6.46 -7.95 -13.66
CA ALA A 28 6.87 -9.33 -13.45
C ALA A 28 6.48 -9.85 -12.05
N ALA A 29 6.79 -9.10 -11.01
CA ALA A 29 6.46 -9.44 -9.63
C ALA A 29 4.94 -9.46 -9.41
N TRP A 30 4.22 -8.51 -10.01
CA TRP A 30 2.76 -8.42 -9.85
C TRP A 30 2.02 -9.48 -10.65
N LYS A 31 2.55 -9.94 -11.79
CA LYS A 31 2.04 -11.12 -12.50
C LYS A 31 2.22 -12.38 -11.67
N GLN A 32 3.40 -12.56 -11.07
CA GLN A 32 3.67 -13.70 -10.20
C GLN A 32 2.72 -13.65 -8.99
N LEU A 33 2.59 -12.51 -8.32
CA LEU A 33 1.63 -12.34 -7.23
C LEU A 33 0.22 -12.76 -7.66
N ALA A 34 -0.27 -12.22 -8.78
CA ALA A 34 -1.61 -12.52 -9.28
C ALA A 34 -1.81 -14.02 -9.52
N SER A 35 -0.82 -14.69 -10.14
CA SER A 35 -0.84 -16.14 -10.33
C SER A 35 -0.88 -16.90 -9.00
N ASP A 36 -0.08 -16.46 -8.02
CA ASP A 36 0.09 -17.13 -6.73
C ASP A 36 -1.15 -17.04 -5.83
N ILE A 37 -1.94 -15.96 -5.94
CA ILE A 37 -3.14 -15.73 -5.10
C ILE A 37 -4.45 -15.87 -5.87
N GLY A 38 -4.41 -16.31 -7.14
CA GLY A 38 -5.60 -16.45 -7.98
C GLY A 38 -6.27 -15.12 -8.32
N ALA A 39 -5.48 -14.05 -8.48
CA ALA A 39 -5.93 -12.71 -8.79
C ALA A 39 -5.78 -12.37 -10.27
N GLU A 40 -6.44 -11.32 -10.71
CA GLU A 40 -6.31 -10.77 -12.06
C GLU A 40 -5.18 -9.74 -12.13
N PHE A 41 -4.22 -9.95 -13.05
CA PHE A 41 -3.23 -8.92 -13.41
C PHE A 41 -3.72 -8.12 -14.60
N ILE A 42 -3.91 -6.81 -14.42
CA ILE A 42 -4.33 -5.89 -15.45
C ILE A 42 -3.13 -5.02 -15.83
N LYS A 43 -2.60 -5.27 -17.05
CA LYS A 43 -1.45 -4.54 -17.56
C LYS A 43 -1.80 -3.07 -17.80
N GLY A 44 -0.97 -2.19 -17.30
CA GLY A 44 -1.04 -0.76 -17.58
C GLY A 44 -0.64 -0.42 -19.00
N GLY A 45 -1.05 0.76 -19.47
CA GLY A 45 -0.67 1.34 -20.74
C GLY A 45 0.36 2.47 -20.59
N MET A 46 0.45 3.34 -21.59
CA MET A 46 1.38 4.47 -21.58
C MET A 46 1.09 5.47 -20.44
N LEU A 47 -0.20 5.68 -20.11
CA LEU A 47 -0.66 6.67 -19.12
C LEU A 47 -1.24 6.05 -17.83
N ARG A 48 -1.27 4.73 -17.74
CA ARG A 48 -1.85 4.03 -16.58
C ARG A 48 -0.90 2.97 -16.05
N SER A 49 -0.71 2.93 -14.75
CA SER A 49 0.05 1.87 -14.09
C SER A 49 -0.68 0.54 -14.16
N SER A 50 0.08 -0.55 -14.15
CA SER A 50 -0.47 -1.91 -13.99
C SER A 50 -1.13 -2.03 -12.61
N LYS A 51 -2.09 -2.95 -12.48
CA LYS A 51 -2.78 -3.24 -11.22
C LYS A 51 -3.03 -4.74 -11.05
N VAL A 52 -3.20 -5.17 -9.81
CA VAL A 52 -3.68 -6.52 -9.46
C VAL A 52 -5.02 -6.37 -8.75
N GLN A 53 -6.01 -7.18 -9.14
CA GLN A 53 -7.33 -7.22 -8.51
C GLN A 53 -7.63 -8.64 -8.03
N ALA A 54 -7.88 -8.80 -6.75
CA ALA A 54 -8.27 -10.06 -6.14
C ALA A 54 -9.66 -9.93 -5.53
N GLN A 55 -10.44 -11.00 -5.62
CA GLN A 55 -11.64 -11.14 -4.81
C GLN A 55 -11.23 -11.72 -3.45
N VAL A 56 -11.35 -10.91 -2.41
CA VAL A 56 -11.07 -11.29 -1.03
C VAL A 56 -12.40 -11.24 -0.29
N LYS A 57 -12.91 -12.42 0.10
CA LYS A 57 -14.29 -12.55 0.54
C LYS A 57 -15.24 -12.06 -0.56
N GLN A 58 -16.12 -11.12 -0.27
CA GLN A 58 -17.05 -10.53 -1.23
C GLN A 58 -16.59 -9.15 -1.72
N ARG A 59 -15.33 -8.79 -1.48
CA ARG A 59 -14.77 -7.47 -1.80
C ARG A 59 -13.65 -7.56 -2.81
N THR A 60 -13.58 -6.58 -3.69
CA THR A 60 -12.44 -6.43 -4.61
C THR A 60 -11.34 -5.66 -3.92
N VAL A 61 -10.20 -6.32 -3.70
CA VAL A 61 -8.96 -5.68 -3.24
C VAL A 61 -8.13 -5.34 -4.45
N THR A 62 -7.78 -4.07 -4.61
CA THR A 62 -6.98 -3.57 -5.74
C THR A 62 -5.62 -3.09 -5.24
N LEU A 63 -4.55 -3.66 -5.81
CA LEU A 63 -3.18 -3.18 -5.70
C LEU A 63 -2.87 -2.30 -6.91
N ASP A 64 -2.44 -1.07 -6.69
CA ASP A 64 -2.02 -0.14 -7.73
C ASP A 64 -0.87 0.77 -7.28
N ILE A 65 -0.41 1.62 -8.19
CA ILE A 65 0.58 2.67 -7.94
C ILE A 65 -0.10 4.01 -8.19
N TYR A 66 0.16 4.96 -7.31
CA TYR A 66 -0.18 6.34 -7.56
C TYR A 66 0.98 7.27 -7.26
N THR A 67 1.02 8.39 -7.93
CA THR A 67 2.08 9.40 -7.80
C THR A 67 1.47 10.73 -7.37
N VAL A 68 2.05 11.31 -6.34
CA VAL A 68 1.64 12.63 -5.82
C VAL A 68 2.68 13.66 -6.26
N PRO A 69 2.30 14.67 -7.04
CA PRO A 69 3.20 15.74 -7.42
C PRO A 69 3.45 16.68 -6.24
N HIS A 70 4.71 17.10 -6.07
CA HIS A 70 5.14 18.07 -5.05
C HIS A 70 5.99 19.17 -5.72
N GLY A 71 5.34 20.09 -6.43
CA GLY A 71 6.06 21.13 -7.17
C GLY A 71 6.93 20.55 -8.29
N LYS A 72 8.27 20.64 -8.16
CA LYS A 72 9.23 20.09 -9.13
C LYS A 72 9.59 18.61 -8.94
N SER A 73 9.07 17.97 -7.88
CA SER A 73 9.30 16.57 -7.56
C SER A 73 7.99 15.80 -7.50
N SER A 74 8.08 14.47 -7.45
CA SER A 74 6.92 13.61 -7.24
C SER A 74 7.27 12.45 -6.33
N SER A 75 6.30 11.99 -5.55
CA SER A 75 6.43 10.82 -4.71
C SER A 75 5.52 9.71 -5.22
N THR A 76 6.09 8.52 -5.42
CA THR A 76 5.35 7.34 -5.87
C THR A 76 5.05 6.46 -4.68
N TYR A 77 3.85 5.90 -4.64
CA TYR A 77 3.37 5.01 -3.57
C TYR A 77 2.77 3.75 -4.16
N THR A 78 3.02 2.62 -3.52
CA THR A 78 2.21 1.40 -3.68
C THR A 78 1.00 1.51 -2.78
N ARG A 79 -0.18 1.18 -3.32
CA ARG A 79 -1.45 1.27 -2.61
C ARG A 79 -2.24 -0.03 -2.77
N LEU A 80 -2.80 -0.54 -1.65
CA LEU A 80 -3.93 -1.46 -1.67
C LEU A 80 -5.18 -0.70 -1.22
N ARG A 81 -6.32 -1.03 -1.80
CA ARG A 81 -7.62 -0.46 -1.43
C ARG A 81 -8.75 -1.45 -1.62
N SER A 82 -9.74 -1.33 -0.76
CA SER A 82 -11.00 -2.08 -0.84
C SER A 82 -12.12 -1.24 -0.26
N SER A 83 -13.34 -1.45 -0.75
CA SER A 83 -14.53 -1.02 -0.03
C SER A 83 -14.80 -1.97 1.13
N VAL A 84 -15.40 -1.47 2.20
CA VAL A 84 -15.81 -2.23 3.38
C VAL A 84 -17.18 -1.74 3.87
N GLN A 85 -18.00 -2.63 4.41
CA GLN A 85 -19.24 -2.23 5.10
C GLN A 85 -18.91 -1.72 6.51
N ASN A 86 -18.69 -0.43 6.61
CA ASN A 86 -18.35 0.23 7.86
C ASN A 86 -19.62 0.70 8.59
N ARG A 87 -20.37 -0.24 9.17
CA ARG A 87 -21.68 0.05 9.81
C ARG A 87 -21.55 0.93 11.04
N ASP A 88 -20.45 0.77 11.78
CA ASP A 88 -20.20 1.47 13.04
C ASP A 88 -19.55 2.84 12.84
N GLY A 89 -19.27 3.23 11.61
CA GLY A 89 -18.60 4.50 11.29
C GLY A 89 -17.20 4.60 11.90
N LEU A 90 -16.49 3.47 12.08
CA LEU A 90 -15.14 3.45 12.59
C LEU A 90 -14.18 4.12 11.61
N GLU A 91 -13.46 5.12 12.06
CA GLU A 91 -12.38 5.74 11.28
C GLU A 91 -11.07 5.60 12.02
N PHE A 92 -10.00 5.21 11.31
CA PHE A 92 -8.68 5.10 11.91
C PHE A 92 -7.53 5.29 10.91
N THR A 93 -6.37 5.54 11.46
CA THR A 93 -5.08 5.46 10.78
C THR A 93 -4.09 4.75 11.69
N VAL A 94 -3.38 3.75 11.16
CA VAL A 94 -2.23 3.10 11.78
C VAL A 94 -1.02 3.39 10.91
N SER A 95 0.02 3.95 11.49
CA SER A 95 1.26 4.25 10.78
C SER A 95 2.47 3.96 11.64
N ARG A 96 3.58 3.54 11.03
CA ARG A 96 4.84 3.40 11.78
C ARG A 96 5.31 4.77 12.24
N GLU A 97 5.81 4.83 13.49
CA GLU A 97 6.33 6.07 14.05
C GLU A 97 7.46 6.65 13.17
N GLY A 98 7.52 7.97 13.06
CA GLY A 98 8.48 8.68 12.17
C GLY A 98 8.01 8.90 10.72
N LEU A 99 7.00 8.22 10.24
CA LEU A 99 6.41 8.48 8.91
C LEU A 99 5.40 9.63 8.91
N MET A 100 4.94 10.06 10.09
CA MET A 100 3.85 11.03 10.26
C MET A 100 4.28 12.50 10.28
N SER A 101 5.56 12.83 10.21
CA SER A 101 6.05 14.22 10.34
C SER A 101 5.53 15.18 9.25
N LYS A 102 4.85 14.67 8.21
CA LYS A 102 4.37 15.48 7.07
C LYS A 102 2.86 15.41 6.82
N VAL A 103 2.11 14.66 7.62
CA VAL A 103 0.66 14.57 7.42
C VAL A 103 -0.03 15.20 8.63
N GLY A 104 -0.65 16.34 8.41
CA GLY A 104 -1.38 17.08 9.44
C GLY A 104 -2.35 16.17 10.21
N LYS A 105 -2.51 16.42 11.50
CA LYS A 105 -3.51 15.78 12.34
C LYS A 105 -4.84 15.82 11.61
N ALA A 106 -5.39 14.66 11.28
CA ALA A 106 -6.76 14.60 10.76
C ALA A 106 -7.67 15.24 11.81
N LEU A 107 -8.45 16.24 11.42
CA LEU A 107 -9.35 16.95 12.31
C LEU A 107 -10.27 15.93 13.01
N GLY A 108 -10.15 15.82 14.34
CA GLY A 108 -11.01 14.98 15.18
C GLY A 108 -10.49 13.60 15.55
N SER A 109 -9.34 13.14 15.01
CA SER A 109 -8.74 11.89 15.45
C SER A 109 -7.86 12.08 16.68
N ARG A 110 -7.99 11.18 17.66
CA ARG A 110 -7.17 11.14 18.88
C ARG A 110 -6.14 10.04 18.75
N ASP A 111 -4.98 10.24 19.36
CA ASP A 111 -3.97 9.19 19.51
C ASP A 111 -4.53 8.15 20.47
N VAL A 112 -4.43 6.89 20.11
CA VAL A 112 -4.97 5.75 20.87
C VAL A 112 -3.84 4.80 21.21
N GLU A 113 -3.63 4.57 22.49
CA GLU A 113 -2.74 3.50 22.99
C GLU A 113 -3.53 2.20 23.05
N ILE A 114 -3.04 1.17 22.38
CA ILE A 114 -3.69 -0.16 22.36
C ILE A 114 -3.46 -0.92 23.65
N GLY A 115 -2.41 -0.56 24.40
CA GLY A 115 -2.00 -1.22 25.64
C GLY A 115 -1.09 -2.41 25.40
N ILE A 116 -0.44 -2.47 24.25
CA ILE A 116 0.55 -3.49 23.88
C ILE A 116 1.86 -2.77 23.59
N SER A 117 2.78 -2.78 24.55
CA SER A 117 3.97 -1.91 24.59
C SER A 117 4.79 -1.95 23.30
N ASP A 118 5.06 -3.13 22.74
CA ASP A 118 5.86 -3.28 21.53
C ASP A 118 5.15 -2.71 20.30
N PHE A 119 3.82 -2.82 20.27
CA PHE A 119 3.02 -2.26 19.19
C PHE A 119 2.91 -0.74 19.32
N ASP A 120 2.62 -0.25 20.53
CA ASP A 120 2.46 1.18 20.82
C ASP A 120 3.79 1.95 20.66
N SER A 121 4.95 1.29 20.86
CA SER A 121 6.27 1.89 20.62
C SER A 121 6.60 2.04 19.13
N ASP A 122 6.09 1.14 18.29
CA ASP A 122 6.40 1.07 16.85
C ASP A 122 5.40 1.81 15.98
N PHE A 123 4.14 1.95 16.47
CA PHE A 123 3.03 2.45 15.66
C PHE A 123 2.24 3.54 16.36
N LEU A 124 1.95 4.59 15.61
CA LEU A 124 0.96 5.58 15.98
C LEU A 124 -0.41 5.12 15.46
N VAL A 125 -1.36 4.96 16.39
CA VAL A 125 -2.76 4.65 16.10
C VAL A 125 -3.60 5.89 16.38
N GLN A 126 -4.41 6.29 15.43
CA GLN A 126 -5.34 7.41 15.55
C GLN A 126 -6.73 6.96 15.11
N GLY A 127 -7.77 7.43 15.76
CA GLY A 127 -9.14 7.13 15.34
C GLY A 127 -10.21 7.80 16.17
N ASN A 128 -11.45 7.53 15.79
CA ASN A 128 -12.65 8.14 16.40
C ASN A 128 -13.27 7.29 17.51
N ASN A 129 -12.90 6.01 17.65
CA ASN A 129 -13.42 5.10 18.67
C ASN A 129 -12.32 4.21 19.24
N GLU A 130 -11.83 4.57 20.43
CA GLU A 130 -10.74 3.87 21.11
C GLU A 130 -11.09 2.40 21.43
N ASN A 131 -12.29 2.14 21.93
CA ASN A 131 -12.70 0.77 22.33
C ASN A 131 -12.75 -0.16 21.10
N SER A 132 -13.34 0.29 20.01
CA SER A 132 -13.38 -0.48 18.76
C SER A 132 -11.98 -0.73 18.21
N LEU A 133 -11.05 0.24 18.31
CA LEU A 133 -9.67 0.09 17.89
C LEU A 133 -8.89 -0.87 18.78
N ARG A 134 -9.07 -0.82 20.10
CA ARG A 134 -8.47 -1.78 21.03
C ARG A 134 -8.98 -3.20 20.74
N THR A 135 -10.29 -3.36 20.48
CA THR A 135 -10.88 -4.65 20.10
C THR A 135 -10.32 -5.14 18.76
N LEU A 136 -10.30 -4.31 17.73
CA LEU A 136 -9.75 -4.66 16.42
C LEU A 136 -8.28 -5.08 16.51
N LEU A 137 -7.46 -4.28 17.18
CA LEU A 137 -6.03 -4.50 17.33
C LEU A 137 -5.67 -5.48 18.48
N SER A 138 -6.65 -6.03 19.21
CA SER A 138 -6.42 -7.17 20.10
C SER A 138 -6.13 -8.47 19.34
N ASP A 139 -6.49 -8.55 18.06
CA ASP A 139 -6.18 -9.70 17.20
C ASP A 139 -4.66 -9.79 16.96
N ALA A 140 -4.05 -10.87 17.48
CA ALA A 140 -2.61 -11.08 17.38
C ALA A 140 -2.13 -11.23 15.91
N LYS A 141 -2.93 -11.91 15.08
CA LYS A 141 -2.60 -12.10 13.66
C LYS A 141 -2.60 -10.78 12.89
N LEU A 142 -3.59 -9.92 13.19
CA LEU A 142 -3.65 -8.60 12.59
C LEU A 142 -2.42 -7.76 12.95
N ARG A 143 -2.03 -7.74 14.23
CA ARG A 143 -0.82 -7.03 14.66
C ARG A 143 0.44 -7.58 14.02
N GLU A 144 0.60 -8.91 13.96
CA GLU A 144 1.74 -9.56 13.29
C GLU A 144 1.89 -9.09 11.84
N LEU A 145 0.77 -9.08 11.09
CA LEU A 145 0.75 -8.65 9.71
C LEU A 145 1.08 -7.16 9.54
N ILE A 146 0.63 -6.31 10.46
CA ILE A 146 0.97 -4.88 10.51
C ILE A 146 2.45 -4.69 10.84
N GLN A 147 2.96 -5.36 11.89
CA GLN A 147 4.35 -5.27 12.34
C GLN A 147 5.34 -5.77 11.28
N GLY A 148 4.94 -6.77 10.50
CA GLY A 148 5.71 -7.26 9.35
C GLY A 148 5.91 -6.24 8.23
N GLN A 149 5.17 -5.11 8.24
CA GLN A 149 5.32 -4.07 7.23
C GLN A 149 6.40 -3.05 7.63
N ARG A 150 7.48 -2.94 6.83
CA ARG A 150 8.60 -2.01 7.08
C ARG A 150 8.16 -0.54 7.05
N SER A 151 7.22 -0.21 6.15
CA SER A 151 6.60 1.10 6.06
C SER A 151 5.13 0.89 5.75
N ILE A 152 4.27 1.46 6.58
CA ILE A 152 2.82 1.30 6.47
C ILE A 152 2.13 2.59 6.87
N ARG A 153 1.13 2.94 6.08
CA ARG A 153 0.00 3.76 6.50
C ARG A 153 -1.26 3.01 6.10
N LEU A 154 -1.93 2.49 7.10
CA LEU A 154 -3.21 1.80 6.98
C LEU A 154 -4.30 2.75 7.48
N SER A 155 -5.38 2.91 6.74
CA SER A 155 -6.47 3.80 7.13
C SER A 155 -7.82 3.27 6.68
N LEU A 156 -8.82 3.50 7.51
CA LEU A 156 -10.23 3.36 7.18
C LEU A 156 -10.88 4.74 7.29
N LYS A 157 -11.51 5.19 6.23
CA LYS A 157 -12.26 6.44 6.20
C LYS A 157 -13.54 6.26 5.41
N GLY A 158 -14.69 6.50 6.06
CA GLY A 158 -15.97 6.12 5.50
C GLY A 158 -15.99 4.63 5.19
N GLU A 159 -16.25 4.24 3.95
CA GLU A 159 -16.27 2.86 3.49
C GLU A 159 -14.99 2.45 2.74
N GLU A 160 -13.92 3.23 2.80
CA GLU A 160 -12.69 2.96 2.09
C GLU A 160 -11.57 2.52 3.02
N LEU A 161 -11.12 1.27 2.86
CA LEU A 161 -9.92 0.72 3.50
C LEU A 161 -8.73 0.91 2.58
N HIS A 162 -7.70 1.58 3.07
CA HIS A 162 -6.48 1.90 2.33
C HIS A 162 -5.23 1.47 3.06
N PHE A 163 -4.31 0.84 2.35
CA PHE A 163 -2.89 0.74 2.70
C PHE A 163 -2.08 1.56 1.71
N GLN A 164 -1.06 2.24 2.19
CA GLN A 164 -0.05 2.86 1.33
C GLN A 164 1.34 2.74 1.92
N ALA A 165 2.33 2.58 1.04
CA ALA A 165 3.75 2.61 1.37
C ALA A 165 4.54 3.36 0.30
N PRO A 166 5.61 4.12 0.67
CA PRO A 166 6.46 4.80 -0.29
C PRO A 166 7.13 3.83 -1.26
N GLY A 167 7.28 4.27 -2.50
CA GLY A 167 7.92 3.50 -3.56
C GLY A 167 7.03 2.42 -4.17
N VAL A 168 7.67 1.60 -5.00
CA VAL A 168 7.02 0.47 -5.71
C VAL A 168 7.44 -0.82 -5.05
N ILE A 169 6.49 -1.53 -4.42
CA ILE A 169 6.74 -2.83 -3.81
C ILE A 169 6.75 -3.90 -4.91
N LYS A 170 7.88 -4.64 -5.00
CA LYS A 170 8.08 -5.77 -5.93
C LYS A 170 8.32 -7.09 -5.20
N ASP A 171 8.46 -7.04 -3.88
CA ASP A 171 8.62 -8.21 -3.02
C ASP A 171 7.30 -8.98 -2.96
N VAL A 172 7.24 -10.14 -3.64
CA VAL A 172 6.03 -10.97 -3.74
C VAL A 172 5.57 -11.50 -2.38
N PRO A 173 6.44 -12.04 -1.50
CA PRO A 173 6.07 -12.41 -0.14
C PRO A 173 5.39 -11.28 0.65
N ARG A 174 5.97 -10.08 0.59
CA ARG A 174 5.39 -8.89 1.23
C ARG A 174 4.03 -8.52 0.65
N LEU A 175 3.88 -8.60 -0.67
CA LEU A 175 2.60 -8.32 -1.33
C LEU A 175 1.53 -9.35 -0.93
N LYS A 176 1.87 -10.63 -0.80
CA LYS A 176 0.96 -11.67 -0.30
C LYS A 176 0.50 -11.37 1.13
N SER A 177 1.44 -11.01 2.01
CA SER A 177 1.13 -10.59 3.40
C SER A 177 0.19 -9.39 3.46
N LEU A 178 0.27 -8.45 2.51
CA LEU A 178 -0.65 -7.33 2.40
C LEU A 178 -2.07 -7.75 1.98
N PHE A 179 -2.21 -8.70 1.06
CA PHE A 179 -3.53 -9.25 0.71
C PHE A 179 -4.13 -10.05 1.88
N GLU A 180 -3.30 -10.79 2.64
CA GLU A 180 -3.72 -11.48 3.86
C GLU A 180 -4.17 -10.47 4.92
N LEU A 181 -3.42 -9.38 5.13
CA LEU A 181 -3.80 -8.27 6.02
C LEU A 181 -5.19 -7.72 5.69
N PHE A 182 -5.47 -7.48 4.40
CA PHE A 182 -6.79 -7.03 3.97
C PHE A 182 -7.87 -8.07 4.22
N GLY A 183 -7.57 -9.36 4.02
CA GLY A 183 -8.50 -10.44 4.34
C GLY A 183 -8.91 -10.44 5.82
N VAL A 184 -7.93 -10.35 6.72
CA VAL A 184 -8.20 -10.30 8.17
C VAL A 184 -8.96 -9.03 8.56
N LEU A 185 -8.59 -7.88 7.98
CA LEU A 185 -9.29 -6.62 8.26
C LEU A 185 -10.74 -6.65 7.79
N LEU A 186 -11.02 -7.13 6.58
CA LEU A 186 -12.38 -7.24 6.06
C LEU A 186 -13.23 -8.16 6.93
N ASP A 187 -12.67 -9.30 7.39
CA ASP A 187 -13.36 -10.20 8.32
C ASP A 187 -13.74 -9.52 9.64
N ARG A 188 -12.83 -8.70 10.20
CA ARG A 188 -13.05 -8.03 11.49
C ARG A 188 -13.95 -6.81 11.42
N LEU A 189 -13.93 -6.09 10.29
CA LEU A 189 -14.72 -4.88 10.10
C LEU A 189 -16.15 -5.17 9.65
N GLU A 190 -16.41 -6.34 9.07
CA GLU A 190 -17.73 -6.73 8.56
C GLU A 190 -18.41 -7.82 9.42
N ALA A 191 -17.77 -8.27 10.54
CA ALA A 191 -18.35 -9.20 11.50
C ALA A 191 -19.42 -8.51 12.36
#